data_b84498b1ddeffe168fb5af4dd462c3ed
#
_entry.id   b84498b1ddeffe168fb5af4dd462c3ed
#
_cell.length_a   1.000
_cell.length_b   1.000
_cell.length_c   1.000
_cell.angle_alpha   90.00
_cell.angle_beta   90.00
_cell.angle_gamma   90.00
#
_symmetry.space_group_name_H-M   'P 1'
#
loop_
_entity.id
_entity.type
_entity.pdbx_description
1 polymer ?
#
loop_
_entity_poly.entity_id
_entity_poly.type
_entity_poly.pdbx_seq_one_letter_code
_entity_poly.pdbx_strand_id
1 'polypeptide(L)'
;SWQPDAVHFTHSPPRGPSLHRRFFSCPVHFDAPFDGFEFAAADLDRVNPRADTTLASYAAELLDALPAQQPGQVVTTVERLIHALLPMGGASLANVARALGRHPRTLQRELAGEGHDFRDLLAEVRDRLANTLLRDPGLTVDAVATRLGYASGTAFIRAYRNRQGITPGQLRP
;
A
#
# COMPACT_ATOMS: atom_id res chain seq x y z
N SER A 1 20.52 -11.81 -10.87
CA SER A 1 19.81 -11.19 -9.73
C SER A 1 20.46 -9.84 -9.47
N TRP A 2 19.68 -8.80 -9.22
CA TRP A 2 20.18 -7.49 -8.81
C TRP A 2 20.56 -7.51 -7.33
N GLN A 3 21.64 -6.82 -6.98
CA GLN A 3 22.08 -6.60 -5.60
C GLN A 3 22.51 -5.14 -5.44
N PRO A 4 22.23 -4.50 -4.29
CA PRO A 4 22.77 -3.18 -4.00
C PRO A 4 24.27 -3.24 -3.75
N ASP A 5 24.96 -2.13 -3.99
CA ASP A 5 26.38 -1.98 -3.70
C ASP A 5 26.64 -1.90 -2.19
N ALA A 6 25.70 -1.25 -1.44
CA ALA A 6 25.72 -1.19 0.02
C ALA A 6 24.30 -0.96 0.59
N VAL A 7 24.16 -1.27 1.88
CA VAL A 7 22.96 -0.96 2.68
C VAL A 7 23.36 -0.11 3.87
N HIS A 8 22.60 0.94 4.15
CA HIS A 8 22.82 1.89 5.20
C HIS A 8 21.68 1.85 6.21
N PHE A 9 22.01 1.91 7.50
CA PHE A 9 21.08 2.01 8.62
C PHE A 9 21.47 3.15 9.56
N THR A 10 20.49 3.94 9.96
CA THR A 10 20.68 5.05 10.91
C THR A 10 20.92 4.57 12.33
N HIS A 11 20.45 3.37 12.67
CA HIS A 11 20.63 2.80 13.99
C HIS A 11 22.03 2.17 14.17
N SER A 12 22.49 2.07 15.42
CA SER A 12 23.75 1.41 15.77
C SER A 12 23.70 -0.11 15.54
N PRO A 13 24.85 -0.76 15.30
CA PRO A 13 24.90 -2.18 15.02
C PRO A 13 24.31 -3.01 16.16
N PRO A 14 23.42 -3.98 15.88
CA PRO A 14 22.90 -4.87 16.90
C PRO A 14 24.00 -5.84 17.42
N ARG A 15 23.74 -6.45 18.58
CA ARG A 15 24.64 -7.46 19.19
C ARG A 15 24.76 -8.73 18.34
N GLY A 16 25.19 -8.64 17.11
CA GLY A 16 25.32 -9.76 16.16
C GLY A 16 24.96 -9.33 14.75
N PRO A 17 25.75 -8.47 14.10
CA PRO A 17 25.49 -7.94 12.76
C PRO A 17 25.58 -8.98 11.64
N SER A 18 25.93 -10.24 11.99
CA SER A 18 26.07 -11.34 11.04
C SER A 18 24.79 -11.66 10.26
N LEU A 19 23.62 -11.44 10.88
CA LEU A 19 22.33 -11.66 10.20
C LEU A 19 22.13 -10.66 9.06
N HIS A 20 22.38 -9.38 9.29
CA HIS A 20 22.26 -8.33 8.28
C HIS A 20 23.20 -8.59 7.09
N ARG A 21 24.49 -8.85 7.37
CA ARG A 21 25.49 -9.15 6.33
C ARG A 21 25.14 -10.39 5.52
N ARG A 22 24.58 -11.42 6.18
CA ARG A 22 24.19 -12.65 5.49
C ARG A 22 22.90 -12.48 4.67
N PHE A 23 21.98 -11.62 5.11
CA PHE A 23 20.72 -11.36 4.42
C PHE A 23 20.94 -10.50 3.17
N PHE A 24 21.67 -9.40 3.30
CA PHE A 24 21.85 -8.45 2.19
C PHE A 24 22.94 -8.87 1.21
N SER A 25 23.88 -9.72 1.61
CA SER A 25 24.99 -10.21 0.77
C SER A 25 25.85 -9.09 0.15
N CYS A 26 25.86 -7.91 0.76
CA CYS A 26 26.61 -6.73 0.38
C CYS A 26 27.11 -6.01 1.66
N PRO A 27 27.98 -4.99 1.55
CA PRO A 27 28.39 -4.14 2.66
C PRO A 27 27.18 -3.55 3.38
N VAL A 28 27.21 -3.60 4.74
CA VAL A 28 26.18 -3.03 5.60
C VAL A 28 26.83 -2.02 6.51
N HIS A 29 26.37 -0.77 6.45
CA HIS A 29 26.83 0.37 7.21
C HIS A 29 25.77 0.71 8.26
N PHE A 30 26.21 0.80 9.53
CA PHE A 30 25.38 1.27 10.64
C PHE A 30 25.83 2.68 11.03
N ASP A 31 25.02 3.36 11.85
CA ASP A 31 25.24 4.76 12.24
C ASP A 31 25.38 5.70 11.02
N ALA A 32 24.71 5.35 9.91
CA ALA A 32 24.68 6.14 8.69
C ALA A 32 23.71 7.34 8.82
N PRO A 33 23.84 8.39 7.98
CA PRO A 33 22.96 9.55 8.03
C PRO A 33 21.54 9.27 7.49
N PHE A 34 21.31 8.13 6.86
CA PHE A 34 20.01 7.72 6.31
C PHE A 34 19.85 6.19 6.32
N ASP A 35 18.61 5.72 6.23
CA ASP A 35 18.28 4.31 5.95
C ASP A 35 18.06 4.16 4.44
N GLY A 36 18.79 3.24 3.78
CA GLY A 36 18.64 3.07 2.34
C GLY A 36 19.62 2.12 1.69
N PHE A 37 19.54 2.08 0.35
CA PHE A 37 20.40 1.28 -0.51
C PHE A 37 21.26 2.18 -1.37
N GLU A 38 22.52 1.81 -1.53
CA GLU A 38 23.44 2.40 -2.50
C GLU A 38 23.56 1.45 -3.69
N PHE A 39 23.44 2.00 -4.91
CA PHE A 39 23.56 1.25 -6.16
C PHE A 39 23.94 2.20 -7.31
N ALA A 40 24.46 1.64 -8.40
CA ALA A 40 24.84 2.43 -9.56
C ALA A 40 23.61 3.10 -10.21
N ALA A 41 23.72 4.39 -10.60
CA ALA A 41 22.63 5.11 -11.25
C ALA A 41 22.12 4.39 -12.53
N ALA A 42 23.00 3.69 -13.24
CA ALA A 42 22.64 2.88 -14.41
C ALA A 42 21.67 1.71 -14.09
N ASP A 43 21.59 1.29 -12.83
CA ASP A 43 20.64 0.24 -12.42
C ASP A 43 19.20 0.73 -12.40
N LEU A 44 18.96 2.04 -12.32
CA LEU A 44 17.62 2.64 -12.41
C LEU A 44 16.99 2.41 -13.80
N ASP A 45 17.81 2.33 -14.84
CA ASP A 45 17.33 2.15 -16.22
C ASP A 45 17.12 0.66 -16.57
N ARG A 46 17.42 -0.26 -15.65
CA ARG A 46 17.24 -1.69 -15.90
C ARG A 46 15.77 -2.07 -15.93
N VAL A 47 15.37 -2.68 -17.04
CA VAL A 47 13.99 -3.21 -17.15
C VAL A 47 13.78 -4.33 -16.13
N ASN A 48 12.79 -4.16 -15.26
CA ASN A 48 12.34 -5.21 -14.36
C ASN A 48 11.39 -6.16 -15.12
N PRO A 49 11.80 -7.39 -15.46
CA PRO A 49 10.96 -8.34 -16.22
C PRO A 49 9.74 -8.82 -15.44
N ARG A 50 9.67 -8.54 -14.13
CA ARG A 50 8.53 -8.81 -13.25
C ARG A 50 7.77 -7.53 -12.88
N ALA A 51 8.03 -6.42 -13.59
CA ALA A 51 7.31 -5.19 -13.34
C ALA A 51 5.81 -5.40 -13.64
N ASP A 52 5.00 -5.26 -12.62
CA ASP A 52 3.58 -5.06 -12.77
C ASP A 52 3.36 -3.54 -12.86
N THR A 53 2.98 -3.06 -14.05
CA THR A 53 2.74 -1.64 -14.30
C THR A 53 1.62 -1.09 -13.40
N THR A 54 0.65 -1.93 -13.04
CA THR A 54 -0.41 -1.59 -12.10
C THR A 54 0.16 -1.39 -10.70
N LEU A 55 1.05 -2.29 -10.25
CA LEU A 55 1.73 -2.16 -8.97
C LEU A 55 2.67 -0.95 -8.95
N ALA A 56 3.34 -0.64 -10.07
CA ALA A 56 4.19 0.54 -10.19
C ALA A 56 3.41 1.85 -10.08
N SER A 57 2.22 1.92 -10.72
CA SER A 57 1.33 3.08 -10.58
C SER A 57 0.86 3.26 -9.13
N TYR A 58 0.50 2.17 -8.45
CA TYR A 58 0.14 2.20 -7.03
C TYR A 58 1.31 2.60 -6.14
N ALA A 59 2.52 2.14 -6.43
CA ALA A 59 3.72 2.52 -5.68
C ALA A 59 4.06 4.01 -5.88
N ALA A 60 3.90 4.54 -7.09
CA ALA A 60 4.08 5.96 -7.37
C ALA A 60 3.07 6.82 -6.61
N GLU A 61 1.78 6.45 -6.64
CA GLU A 61 0.73 7.11 -5.85
C GLU A 61 1.00 7.04 -4.35
N LEU A 62 1.63 5.95 -3.87
CA LEU A 62 2.07 5.81 -2.49
C LEU A 62 3.21 6.75 -2.14
N LEU A 63 4.20 6.87 -3.01
CA LEU A 63 5.37 7.73 -2.79
C LEU A 63 4.98 9.22 -2.82
N ASP A 64 4.13 9.61 -3.76
CA ASP A 64 3.53 10.95 -3.79
C ASP A 64 2.62 11.21 -2.59
N ALA A 65 2.20 10.13 -1.96
CA ALA A 65 1.30 10.09 -0.82
C ALA A 65 1.99 10.07 0.54
N LEU A 66 3.31 9.86 0.62
CA LEU A 66 4.06 10.02 1.86
C LEU A 66 4.23 11.53 2.13
N PRO A 67 3.41 12.16 2.97
CA PRO A 67 3.60 13.57 3.27
C PRO A 67 4.81 13.71 4.19
N ALA A 68 5.62 14.69 3.95
CA ALA A 68 6.23 15.41 5.06
C ALA A 68 5.09 15.66 6.07
N GLN A 69 5.26 15.17 7.28
CA GLN A 69 4.26 15.18 8.37
C GLN A 69 3.66 16.60 8.53
N GLN A 70 2.52 16.85 7.92
CA GLN A 70 1.72 18.04 8.22
C GLN A 70 0.61 17.63 9.18
N PRO A 71 0.46 18.30 10.33
CA PRO A 71 -0.66 18.07 11.23
C PRO A 71 -1.98 18.38 10.51
N GLY A 72 -2.95 17.48 10.59
CA GLY A 72 -4.31 17.69 10.08
C GLY A 72 -4.72 16.87 8.85
N GLN A 73 -3.98 15.83 8.47
CA GLN A 73 -4.30 15.00 7.29
C GLN A 73 -4.33 13.49 7.60
N VAL A 74 -4.86 13.09 8.77
CA VAL A 74 -4.92 11.67 9.12
C VAL A 74 -5.80 10.92 8.12
N VAL A 75 -6.96 11.45 7.78
CA VAL A 75 -7.91 10.86 6.83
C VAL A 75 -7.24 10.61 5.48
N THR A 76 -6.65 11.64 4.87
CA THR A 76 -5.99 11.52 3.56
C THR A 76 -4.86 10.50 3.59
N THR A 77 -4.05 10.49 4.65
CA THR A 77 -2.94 9.53 4.79
C THR A 77 -3.46 8.10 4.93
N VAL A 78 -4.55 7.92 5.70
CA VAL A 78 -5.20 6.61 5.87
C VAL A 78 -5.82 6.13 4.56
N GLU A 79 -6.52 6.98 3.81
CA GLU A 79 -7.08 6.63 2.49
C GLU A 79 -6.00 6.15 1.52
N ARG A 80 -4.87 6.83 1.49
CA ARG A 80 -3.73 6.47 0.63
C ARG A 80 -3.13 5.12 1.03
N LEU A 81 -2.94 4.87 2.34
CA LEU A 81 -2.48 3.57 2.83
C LEU A 81 -3.48 2.45 2.56
N ILE A 82 -4.78 2.72 2.70
CA ILE A 82 -5.83 1.76 2.32
C ILE A 82 -5.68 1.41 0.84
N HIS A 83 -5.61 2.40 -0.03
CA HIS A 83 -5.48 2.22 -1.48
C HIS A 83 -4.29 1.33 -1.84
N ALA A 84 -3.15 1.57 -1.22
CA ALA A 84 -1.93 0.81 -1.40
C ALA A 84 -1.99 -0.63 -0.89
N LEU A 85 -2.64 -0.85 0.24
CA LEU A 85 -2.70 -2.16 0.88
C LEU A 85 -3.82 -3.05 0.32
N LEU A 86 -4.81 -2.48 -0.38
CA LEU A 86 -5.94 -3.21 -0.95
C LEU A 86 -5.53 -4.35 -1.88
N PRO A 87 -4.65 -4.16 -2.88
CA PRO A 87 -4.28 -5.22 -3.82
C PRO A 87 -3.58 -6.41 -3.17
N MET A 88 -2.95 -6.18 -2.00
CA MET A 88 -2.26 -7.21 -1.22
C MET A 88 -3.18 -7.86 -0.18
N GLY A 89 -4.47 -7.53 -0.15
CA GLY A 89 -5.41 -7.98 0.88
C GLY A 89 -5.11 -7.46 2.29
N GLY A 90 -4.20 -6.49 2.39
CA GLY A 90 -3.64 -6.00 3.66
C GLY A 90 -4.33 -4.76 4.24
N ALA A 91 -5.40 -4.25 3.63
CA ALA A 91 -6.08 -3.02 4.05
C ALA A 91 -6.93 -3.22 5.31
N SER A 92 -6.28 -3.45 6.45
CA SER A 92 -6.90 -3.53 7.76
C SER A 92 -6.47 -2.37 8.65
N LEU A 93 -7.32 -2.00 9.63
CA LEU A 93 -6.98 -0.98 10.63
C LEU A 93 -5.63 -1.28 11.32
N ALA A 94 -5.39 -2.55 11.64
CA ALA A 94 -4.15 -2.95 12.30
C ALA A 94 -2.90 -2.73 11.42
N ASN A 95 -2.99 -3.05 10.13
CA ASN A 95 -1.88 -2.87 9.21
C ASN A 95 -1.63 -1.40 8.87
N VAL A 96 -2.71 -0.62 8.68
CA VAL A 96 -2.60 0.84 8.46
C VAL A 96 -2.03 1.53 9.69
N ALA A 97 -2.50 1.19 10.89
CA ALA A 97 -1.96 1.73 12.13
C ALA A 97 -0.47 1.38 12.30
N ARG A 98 -0.09 0.13 12.00
CA ARG A 98 1.32 -0.30 12.03
C ARG A 98 2.17 0.49 11.05
N ALA A 99 1.71 0.71 9.83
CA ALA A 99 2.42 1.49 8.81
C ALA A 99 2.63 2.95 9.26
N LEU A 100 1.72 3.49 10.07
CA LEU A 100 1.82 4.83 10.65
C LEU A 100 2.61 4.87 11.98
N GLY A 101 3.12 3.74 12.47
CA GLY A 101 3.76 3.66 13.78
C GLY A 101 2.80 3.95 14.95
N ARG A 102 1.49 3.68 14.77
CA ARG A 102 0.41 4.01 15.73
C ARG A 102 -0.27 2.75 16.25
N HIS A 103 -0.82 2.84 17.46
CA HIS A 103 -1.72 1.80 17.96
C HIS A 103 -3.10 1.92 17.27
N PRO A 104 -3.80 0.82 16.90
CA PRO A 104 -5.09 0.87 16.21
C PRO A 104 -6.14 1.74 16.91
N ARG A 105 -6.21 1.69 18.24
CA ARG A 105 -7.13 2.52 19.03
C ARG A 105 -6.83 4.02 18.94
N THR A 106 -5.55 4.38 18.85
CA THR A 106 -5.12 5.77 18.65
C THR A 106 -5.57 6.27 17.29
N LEU A 107 -5.33 5.47 16.24
CA LEU A 107 -5.76 5.81 14.88
C LEU A 107 -7.28 5.96 14.77
N GLN A 108 -8.05 5.05 15.37
CA GLN A 108 -9.52 5.18 15.41
C GLN A 108 -9.97 6.47 16.08
N ARG A 109 -9.35 6.86 17.20
CA ARG A 109 -9.70 8.09 17.90
C ARG A 109 -9.35 9.33 17.08
N GLU A 110 -8.23 9.32 16.37
CA GLU A 110 -7.83 10.41 15.49
C GLU A 110 -8.78 10.57 14.32
N LEU A 111 -9.15 9.47 13.66
CA LEU A 111 -10.16 9.46 12.58
C LEU A 111 -11.52 9.96 13.09
N ALA A 112 -11.96 9.49 14.24
CA ALA A 112 -13.21 9.94 14.86
C ALA A 112 -13.18 11.45 15.21
N GLY A 113 -12.01 11.97 15.60
CA GLY A 113 -11.79 13.41 15.82
C GLY A 113 -11.95 14.25 14.55
N GLU A 114 -11.69 13.67 13.37
CA GLU A 114 -11.93 14.28 12.06
C GLU A 114 -13.31 13.91 11.47
N GLY A 115 -14.16 13.22 12.23
CA GLY A 115 -15.52 12.84 11.81
C GLY A 115 -15.61 11.61 10.93
N HIS A 116 -14.57 10.78 10.90
CA HIS A 116 -14.48 9.60 10.03
C HIS A 116 -14.36 8.29 10.82
N ASP A 117 -14.91 7.21 10.24
CA ASP A 117 -14.69 5.83 10.68
C ASP A 117 -13.80 5.10 9.66
N PHE A 118 -12.88 4.26 10.14
CA PHE A 118 -11.99 3.50 9.26
C PHE A 118 -12.73 2.57 8.30
N ARG A 119 -13.85 1.99 8.73
CA ARG A 119 -14.65 1.07 7.91
C ARG A 119 -15.30 1.81 6.76
N ASP A 120 -15.78 3.02 7.01
CA ASP A 120 -16.42 3.85 6.00
C ASP A 120 -15.37 4.35 4.99
N LEU A 121 -14.21 4.82 5.44
CA LEU A 121 -13.10 5.18 4.56
C LEU A 121 -12.65 4.00 3.67
N LEU A 122 -12.50 2.81 4.27
CA LEU A 122 -12.14 1.60 3.51
C LEU A 122 -13.18 1.28 2.44
N ALA A 123 -14.46 1.45 2.77
CA ALA A 123 -15.54 1.19 1.84
C ALA A 123 -15.58 2.23 0.71
N GLU A 124 -15.37 3.52 1.01
CA GLU A 124 -15.31 4.59 0.01
C GLU A 124 -14.14 4.43 -0.96
N VAL A 125 -12.95 4.11 -0.44
CA VAL A 125 -11.77 3.83 -1.29
C VAL A 125 -12.04 2.63 -2.20
N ARG A 126 -12.64 1.55 -1.67
CA ARG A 126 -13.04 0.38 -2.47
C ARG A 126 -14.03 0.74 -3.58
N ASP A 127 -15.01 1.58 -3.30
CA ASP A 127 -16.00 1.99 -4.29
C ASP A 127 -15.39 2.84 -5.41
N ARG A 128 -14.55 3.81 -5.06
CA ARG A 128 -13.82 4.63 -6.05
C ARG A 128 -12.96 3.75 -6.96
N LEU A 129 -12.19 2.84 -6.37
CA LEU A 129 -11.32 1.93 -7.13
C LEU A 129 -12.13 0.93 -7.96
N ALA A 130 -13.23 0.40 -7.42
CA ALA A 130 -14.14 -0.47 -8.16
C ALA A 130 -14.67 0.19 -9.43
N ASN A 131 -15.12 1.43 -9.33
CA ASN A 131 -15.65 2.19 -10.47
C ASN A 131 -14.59 2.41 -11.56
N THR A 132 -13.33 2.53 -11.20
CA THR A 132 -12.22 2.64 -12.15
C THR A 132 -11.92 1.28 -12.79
N LEU A 133 -11.74 0.23 -11.98
CA LEU A 133 -11.37 -1.10 -12.46
C LEU A 133 -12.46 -1.78 -13.29
N LEU A 134 -13.75 -1.53 -12.99
CA LEU A 134 -14.88 -2.11 -13.73
C LEU A 134 -15.01 -1.56 -15.15
N ARG A 135 -14.43 -0.39 -15.44
CA ARG A 135 -14.40 0.19 -16.80
C ARG A 135 -13.34 -0.45 -17.70
N ASP A 136 -12.42 -1.18 -17.13
CA ASP A 136 -11.41 -1.93 -17.90
C ASP A 136 -12.02 -3.23 -18.43
N PRO A 137 -12.21 -3.37 -19.75
CA PRO A 137 -12.80 -4.57 -20.34
C PRO A 137 -11.91 -5.81 -20.19
N GLY A 138 -10.62 -5.63 -19.96
CA GLY A 138 -9.66 -6.72 -19.75
C GLY A 138 -9.75 -7.37 -18.37
N LEU A 139 -10.43 -6.75 -17.40
CA LEU A 139 -10.55 -7.29 -16.05
C LEU A 139 -11.86 -8.03 -15.84
N THR A 140 -11.80 -9.25 -15.30
CA THR A 140 -12.99 -9.97 -14.85
C THR A 140 -13.48 -9.41 -13.51
N VAL A 141 -14.76 -9.64 -13.17
CA VAL A 141 -15.33 -9.22 -11.88
C VAL A 141 -14.57 -9.87 -10.71
N ASP A 142 -14.13 -11.12 -10.86
CA ASP A 142 -13.33 -11.81 -9.85
C ASP A 142 -11.94 -11.20 -9.70
N ALA A 143 -11.30 -10.79 -10.80
CA ALA A 143 -10.02 -10.07 -10.76
C ALA A 143 -10.16 -8.72 -10.05
N VAL A 144 -11.25 -7.99 -10.31
CA VAL A 144 -11.58 -6.75 -9.59
C VAL A 144 -11.79 -7.03 -8.11
N ALA A 145 -12.58 -8.05 -7.75
CA ALA A 145 -12.82 -8.44 -6.36
C ALA A 145 -11.53 -8.72 -5.60
N THR A 146 -10.61 -9.47 -6.21
CA THR A 146 -9.29 -9.79 -5.63
C THR A 146 -8.48 -8.52 -5.38
N ARG A 147 -8.41 -7.60 -6.37
CA ARG A 147 -7.68 -6.32 -6.23
C ARG A 147 -8.28 -5.40 -5.17
N LEU A 148 -9.58 -5.52 -4.90
CA LEU A 148 -10.28 -4.79 -3.85
C LEU A 148 -10.20 -5.49 -2.48
N GLY A 149 -9.48 -6.61 -2.38
CA GLY A 149 -9.30 -7.36 -1.14
C GLY A 149 -10.57 -8.05 -0.65
N TYR A 150 -11.47 -8.47 -1.57
CA TYR A 150 -12.60 -9.33 -1.23
C TYR A 150 -12.20 -10.81 -1.32
N ALA A 151 -12.79 -11.63 -0.46
CA ALA A 151 -12.54 -13.06 -0.44
C ALA A 151 -13.09 -13.79 -1.70
N SER A 152 -14.07 -13.21 -2.41
CA SER A 152 -14.63 -13.75 -3.64
C SER A 152 -15.38 -12.68 -4.43
N GLY A 153 -15.58 -12.92 -5.73
CA GLY A 153 -16.43 -12.08 -6.59
C GLY A 153 -17.86 -11.95 -6.06
N THR A 154 -18.43 -13.03 -5.52
CA THR A 154 -19.78 -13.01 -4.92
C THR A 154 -19.86 -12.06 -3.72
N ALA A 155 -18.82 -12.06 -2.85
CA ALA A 155 -18.76 -11.14 -1.71
C ALA A 155 -18.66 -9.67 -2.19
N PHE A 156 -17.86 -9.43 -3.22
CA PHE A 156 -17.77 -8.10 -3.85
C PHE A 156 -19.09 -7.65 -4.47
N ILE A 157 -19.73 -8.49 -5.32
CA ILE A 157 -21.00 -8.16 -5.99
C ILE A 157 -22.06 -7.76 -4.95
N ARG A 158 -22.17 -8.54 -3.87
CA ARG A 158 -23.13 -8.25 -2.79
C ARG A 158 -22.82 -6.92 -2.09
N ALA A 159 -21.57 -6.70 -1.72
CA ALA A 159 -21.15 -5.47 -1.04
C ALA A 159 -21.36 -4.23 -1.95
N TYR A 160 -20.96 -4.33 -3.21
CA TYR A 160 -21.10 -3.27 -4.19
C TYR A 160 -22.58 -2.92 -4.45
N ARG A 161 -23.43 -3.93 -4.67
CA ARG A 161 -24.87 -3.73 -4.85
C ARG A 161 -25.52 -3.07 -3.64
N ASN A 162 -25.16 -3.50 -2.43
CA ASN A 162 -25.72 -2.91 -1.21
C ASN A 162 -25.36 -1.42 -1.04
N ARG A 163 -24.21 -0.99 -1.57
CA ARG A 163 -23.74 0.39 -1.45
C ARG A 163 -24.14 1.28 -2.62
N GLN A 164 -24.06 0.75 -3.85
CA GLN A 164 -24.26 1.52 -5.07
C GLN A 164 -25.68 1.33 -5.67
N GLY A 165 -26.46 0.39 -5.16
CA GLY A 165 -27.80 0.07 -5.67
C GLY A 165 -27.81 -0.72 -6.99
N ILE A 166 -26.67 -0.84 -7.66
CA ILE A 166 -26.52 -1.54 -8.95
C ILE A 166 -25.47 -2.65 -8.84
N THR A 167 -25.48 -3.60 -9.73
CA THR A 167 -24.46 -4.66 -9.79
C THR A 167 -23.22 -4.19 -10.56
N PRO A 168 -22.03 -4.75 -10.30
CA PRO A 168 -20.81 -4.45 -11.06
C PRO A 168 -20.98 -4.70 -12.58
N GLY A 169 -21.78 -5.69 -12.97
CA GLY A 169 -22.05 -5.98 -14.37
C GLY A 169 -22.87 -4.92 -15.09
N GLN A 170 -23.66 -4.13 -14.37
CA GLN A 170 -24.45 -3.02 -14.93
C GLN A 170 -23.63 -1.75 -15.16
N LEU A 171 -22.46 -1.64 -14.53
CA LEU A 171 -21.55 -0.51 -14.72
C LEU A 171 -20.59 -0.75 -15.89
N ARG A 172 -20.43 -1.98 -16.34
CA ARG A 172 -19.53 -2.32 -17.46
C ARG A 172 -20.11 -1.81 -18.77
N PRO A 173 -19.26 -1.25 -19.65
CA PRO A 173 -19.67 -0.88 -21.00
C PRO A 173 -20.10 -2.08 -21.83
#